data_165dca0e618d909fe07312b1f3c1f6ab
#
_entry.id   165dca0e618d909fe07312b1f3c1f6ab
#
_cell.length_a   1.000
_cell.length_b   1.000
_cell.length_c   1.000
_cell.angle_alpha   90.00
_cell.angle_beta   90.00
_cell.angle_gamma   90.00
#
_symmetry.space_group_name_H-M   'P 1'
#
loop_
_entity.id
_entity.type
_entity.pdbx_description
1 polymer ?
#
loop_
_entity_poly.entity_id
_entity_poly.type
_entity_poly.pdbx_seq_one_letter_code
_entity_poly.pdbx_strand_id
1 'polypeptide(L)'
;MELGRLESVELRNIWKHEALDFTKWLAKKENIALLSKEIGIDIEVIETEMNVGRYNVDIYAKDSNSNKKIIIENQLENTNHDHLGKVIVYSAGLDADIAIWVVKDVNEEHKQAVEWLNENSFEKINIFLVKVELWKIGNSLIAPKFQIVCEPNNWSKLLKQKSDDELCDRKIEQLKFWQGFVDYSRDKEKNFTLTKPLPQNWYSISVGSSDYKISLVYNISVDGLKCQFEVSNKELFRKLEQYSNEIDTEINNLDWDHLEERKTDKIILNYDDKVSNDIDSAYAWLLNNANKFKDVFLKYLDK
;
A
#
# COMPACT_ATOMS: atom_id res chain seq x y z
N MET A 1 20.67 8.26 33.40
CA MET A 1 19.65 7.99 32.38
C MET A 1 19.53 6.48 32.30
N GLU A 2 18.37 5.92 32.61
CA GLU A 2 18.14 4.46 32.56
C GLU A 2 17.60 4.12 31.16
N LEU A 3 18.20 3.14 30.48
CA LEU A 3 17.80 2.73 29.13
C LEU A 3 17.04 1.40 29.22
N GLY A 4 15.92 1.30 28.48
CA GLY A 4 15.18 0.07 28.31
C GLY A 4 15.96 -0.95 27.49
N ARG A 5 15.65 -2.25 27.67
CA ARG A 5 16.21 -3.33 26.86
C ARG A 5 15.17 -3.85 25.89
N LEU A 6 15.58 -4.11 24.64
CA LEU A 6 14.76 -4.79 23.66
C LEU A 6 14.63 -6.27 24.03
N GLU A 7 13.41 -6.76 24.03
CA GLU A 7 13.06 -8.16 24.23
C GLU A 7 12.37 -8.68 22.97
N SER A 8 12.88 -9.78 22.41
CA SER A 8 12.23 -10.42 21.25
C SER A 8 10.96 -11.16 21.69
N VAL A 9 9.97 -11.16 20.84
CA VAL A 9 8.70 -11.88 21.04
C VAL A 9 8.53 -12.89 19.91
N GLU A 10 8.18 -14.13 20.26
CA GLU A 10 7.93 -15.18 19.28
C GLU A 10 6.74 -14.82 18.39
N LEU A 11 6.91 -14.96 17.06
CA LEU A 11 5.87 -14.60 16.07
C LEU A 11 4.57 -15.36 16.32
N ARG A 12 4.66 -16.64 16.66
CA ARG A 12 3.50 -17.52 16.93
C ARG A 12 2.71 -17.15 18.20
N ASN A 13 3.26 -16.31 19.07
CA ASN A 13 2.50 -15.77 20.21
C ASN A 13 1.48 -14.73 19.76
N ILE A 14 1.71 -14.06 18.62
CA ILE A 14 0.83 -13.01 18.06
C ILE A 14 0.05 -13.55 16.87
N TRP A 15 0.73 -14.24 15.94
CA TRP A 15 0.12 -14.81 14.75
C TRP A 15 0.21 -16.34 14.79
N LYS A 16 -0.88 -16.99 15.13
CA LYS A 16 -0.93 -18.46 15.21
C LYS A 16 -0.95 -19.11 13.84
N HIS A 17 -1.60 -18.45 12.86
CA HIS A 17 -1.75 -18.93 11.49
C HIS A 17 -1.18 -17.91 10.50
N GLU A 18 -0.48 -18.39 9.47
CA GLU A 18 0.08 -17.54 8.41
C GLU A 18 -1.03 -16.83 7.63
N ALA A 19 -1.89 -17.58 6.95
CA ALA A 19 -2.96 -17.04 6.11
C ALA A 19 -4.04 -16.29 6.90
N LEU A 20 -4.48 -16.83 8.05
CA LEU A 20 -5.61 -16.27 8.79
C LEU A 20 -5.25 -15.06 9.67
N ASP A 21 -4.01 -15.01 10.17
CA ASP A 21 -3.57 -13.97 11.10
C ASP A 21 -2.54 -13.03 10.45
N PHE A 22 -1.38 -13.57 10.04
CA PHE A 22 -0.26 -12.75 9.57
C PHE A 22 -0.53 -12.12 8.21
N THR A 23 -0.97 -12.89 7.22
CA THR A 23 -1.29 -12.36 5.88
C THR A 23 -2.37 -11.29 5.96
N LYS A 24 -3.42 -11.51 6.76
CA LYS A 24 -4.47 -10.49 6.98
C LYS A 24 -3.97 -9.26 7.73
N TRP A 25 -3.05 -9.43 8.66
CA TRP A 25 -2.44 -8.32 9.36
C TRP A 25 -1.53 -7.52 8.42
N LEU A 26 -0.67 -8.19 7.67
CA LEU A 26 0.28 -7.57 6.75
C LEU A 26 -0.43 -6.83 5.62
N ALA A 27 -1.52 -7.38 5.08
CA ALA A 27 -2.30 -6.79 4.00
C ALA A 27 -3.02 -5.48 4.37
N LYS A 28 -3.10 -5.12 5.67
CA LYS A 28 -3.65 -3.82 6.08
C LYS A 28 -2.71 -2.69 5.67
N LYS A 29 -3.30 -1.57 5.22
CA LYS A 29 -2.58 -0.40 4.68
C LYS A 29 -1.47 0.11 5.61
N GLU A 30 -1.77 0.21 6.91
CA GLU A 30 -0.82 0.66 7.91
C GLU A 30 0.36 -0.31 8.11
N ASN A 31 0.14 -1.61 7.93
CA ASN A 31 1.16 -2.64 8.16
C ASN A 31 1.99 -2.90 6.91
N ILE A 32 1.36 -2.96 5.72
CA ILE A 32 2.08 -3.08 4.46
C ILE A 32 2.99 -1.86 4.21
N ALA A 33 2.60 -0.68 4.74
CA ALA A 33 3.44 0.51 4.68
C ALA A 33 4.77 0.36 5.44
N LEU A 34 4.83 -0.48 6.48
CA LEU A 34 6.08 -0.79 7.18
C LEU A 34 7.04 -1.58 6.28
N LEU A 35 6.50 -2.59 5.58
CA LEU A 35 7.26 -3.37 4.60
C LEU A 35 7.67 -2.51 3.40
N SER A 36 6.75 -1.69 2.88
CA SER A 36 7.00 -0.72 1.81
C SER A 36 8.16 0.22 2.14
N LYS A 37 8.18 0.73 3.37
CA LYS A 37 9.25 1.62 3.84
C LYS A 37 10.62 0.92 3.88
N GLU A 38 10.65 -0.34 4.31
CA GLU A 38 11.90 -1.10 4.40
C GLU A 38 12.45 -1.44 3.01
N ILE A 39 11.58 -1.87 2.08
CA ILE A 39 11.99 -2.26 0.72
C ILE A 39 12.19 -1.05 -0.19
N GLY A 40 11.58 0.10 0.12
CA GLY A 40 11.62 1.29 -0.72
C GLY A 40 10.66 1.24 -1.92
N ILE A 41 9.58 0.44 -1.86
CA ILE A 41 8.54 0.31 -2.89
C ILE A 41 7.20 0.69 -2.28
N ASP A 42 6.38 1.47 -2.98
CA ASP A 42 5.01 1.77 -2.55
C ASP A 42 4.07 0.62 -2.91
N ILE A 43 3.92 -0.34 -1.98
CA ILE A 43 3.12 -1.55 -2.19
C ILE A 43 1.64 -1.25 -1.99
N GLU A 44 0.85 -1.42 -3.06
CA GLU A 44 -0.61 -1.41 -3.02
C GLU A 44 -1.13 -2.84 -3.11
N VAL A 45 -1.74 -3.34 -2.02
CA VAL A 45 -2.34 -4.68 -1.99
C VAL A 45 -3.58 -4.70 -2.87
N ILE A 46 -3.63 -5.64 -3.81
CA ILE A 46 -4.77 -5.86 -4.69
C ILE A 46 -5.66 -6.94 -4.11
N GLU A 47 -5.07 -8.10 -3.76
CA GLU A 47 -5.80 -9.28 -3.31
C GLU A 47 -4.97 -10.12 -2.35
N THR A 48 -5.63 -10.83 -1.42
CA THR A 48 -5.00 -11.83 -0.57
C THR A 48 -5.53 -13.21 -0.94
N GLU A 49 -4.69 -14.25 -0.82
CA GLU A 49 -5.03 -15.63 -1.19
C GLU A 49 -5.47 -15.76 -2.66
N MET A 50 -4.82 -14.99 -3.56
CA MET A 50 -5.14 -14.98 -4.98
C MET A 50 -4.78 -16.32 -5.63
N ASN A 51 -5.71 -16.86 -6.42
CA ASN A 51 -5.54 -18.15 -7.10
C ASN A 51 -4.49 -18.08 -8.22
N VAL A 52 -3.54 -19.01 -8.18
CA VAL A 52 -2.55 -19.25 -9.24
C VAL A 52 -2.59 -20.72 -9.63
N GLY A 53 -3.43 -21.07 -10.59
CA GLY A 53 -3.65 -22.45 -10.99
C GLY A 53 -4.29 -23.28 -9.88
N ARG A 54 -3.53 -24.16 -9.22
CA ARG A 54 -3.99 -25.00 -8.10
C ARG A 54 -3.62 -24.46 -6.72
N TYR A 55 -2.94 -23.33 -6.66
CA TYR A 55 -2.35 -22.77 -5.46
C TYR A 55 -2.80 -21.33 -5.29
N ASN A 56 -2.57 -20.79 -4.12
CA ASN A 56 -2.88 -19.39 -3.80
C ASN A 56 -1.60 -18.68 -3.39
N VAL A 57 -1.38 -17.48 -3.92
CA VAL A 57 -0.36 -16.57 -3.42
C VAL A 57 -0.92 -15.79 -2.22
N ASP A 58 -0.14 -15.66 -1.15
CA ASP A 58 -0.62 -15.02 0.08
C ASP A 58 -1.09 -13.58 -0.13
N ILE A 59 -0.29 -12.77 -0.84
CA ILE A 59 -0.65 -11.39 -1.20
C ILE A 59 -0.22 -11.10 -2.63
N TYR A 60 -1.16 -10.69 -3.47
CA TYR A 60 -0.91 -10.07 -4.75
C TYR A 60 -1.04 -8.55 -4.62
N ALA A 61 -0.04 -7.83 -5.12
CA ALA A 61 0.07 -6.39 -4.99
C ALA A 61 0.66 -5.78 -6.27
N LYS A 62 0.74 -4.47 -6.32
CA LYS A 62 1.47 -3.71 -7.32
C LYS A 62 2.26 -2.59 -6.68
N ASP A 63 3.31 -2.16 -7.34
CA ASP A 63 3.96 -0.90 -7.02
C ASP A 63 3.10 0.26 -7.53
N SER A 64 2.65 1.13 -6.62
CA SER A 64 1.80 2.28 -6.97
C SER A 64 2.47 3.28 -7.93
N ASN A 65 3.80 3.28 -7.99
CA ASN A 65 4.56 4.22 -8.81
C ASN A 65 4.85 3.68 -10.23
N SER A 66 5.18 2.39 -10.35
CA SER A 66 5.60 1.77 -11.62
C SER A 66 4.57 0.81 -12.21
N ASN A 67 3.49 0.49 -11.51
CA ASN A 67 2.52 -0.57 -11.80
C ASN A 67 3.14 -1.98 -11.93
N LYS A 68 4.37 -2.17 -11.46
CA LYS A 68 5.01 -3.48 -11.42
C LYS A 68 4.23 -4.43 -10.55
N LYS A 69 4.04 -5.66 -11.03
CA LYS A 69 3.34 -6.71 -10.29
C LYS A 69 4.21 -7.24 -9.18
N ILE A 70 3.65 -7.36 -7.99
CA ILE A 70 4.32 -7.82 -6.78
C ILE A 70 3.58 -9.03 -6.24
N ILE A 71 4.32 -10.07 -5.89
CA ILE A 71 3.82 -11.16 -5.05
C ILE A 71 4.53 -11.12 -3.69
N ILE A 72 3.80 -11.46 -2.63
CA ILE A 72 4.36 -11.64 -1.30
C ILE A 72 3.97 -13.01 -0.81
N GLU A 73 4.95 -13.80 -0.44
CA GLU A 73 4.79 -15.12 0.19
C GLU A 73 5.26 -15.03 1.64
N ASN A 74 4.43 -15.49 2.56
CA ASN A 74 4.63 -15.37 4.01
C ASN A 74 4.98 -16.73 4.61
N GLN A 75 5.96 -16.74 5.51
CA GLN A 75 6.35 -17.94 6.23
C GLN A 75 6.76 -17.58 7.68
N LEU A 76 5.94 -17.93 8.66
CA LEU A 76 6.24 -17.67 10.07
C LEU A 76 7.24 -18.69 10.70
N GLU A 77 8.01 -19.32 9.85
CA GLU A 77 9.07 -20.28 10.17
C GLU A 77 10.35 -19.92 9.44
N ASN A 78 11.40 -20.70 9.65
CA ASN A 78 12.64 -20.57 8.88
C ASN A 78 12.39 -20.94 7.41
N THR A 79 13.13 -20.31 6.50
CA THR A 79 13.07 -20.63 5.06
C THR A 79 13.13 -22.11 4.78
N ASN A 80 12.35 -22.59 3.80
CA ASN A 80 12.36 -23.96 3.34
C ASN A 80 12.18 -24.05 1.80
N HIS A 81 12.40 -25.24 1.25
CA HIS A 81 12.34 -25.49 -0.19
C HIS A 81 10.94 -25.32 -0.76
N ASP A 82 9.90 -25.67 0.01
CA ASP A 82 8.50 -25.57 -0.44
C ASP A 82 8.12 -24.13 -0.73
N HIS A 83 8.45 -23.19 0.19
CA HIS A 83 8.16 -21.78 -0.02
C HIS A 83 9.05 -21.15 -1.09
N LEU A 84 10.32 -21.54 -1.20
CA LEU A 84 11.16 -21.12 -2.33
C LEU A 84 10.54 -21.55 -3.66
N GLY A 85 10.04 -22.80 -3.73
CA GLY A 85 9.32 -23.31 -4.88
C GLY A 85 8.06 -22.51 -5.21
N LYS A 86 7.27 -22.14 -4.19
CA LYS A 86 6.09 -21.30 -4.34
C LYS A 86 6.45 -19.92 -4.87
N VAL A 87 7.46 -19.25 -4.31
CA VAL A 87 7.94 -17.94 -4.79
C VAL A 87 8.24 -17.98 -6.27
N ILE A 88 8.94 -19.02 -6.75
CA ILE A 88 9.30 -19.18 -8.18
C ILE A 88 8.04 -19.44 -9.03
N VAL A 89 7.19 -20.39 -8.61
CA VAL A 89 5.99 -20.81 -9.36
C VAL A 89 4.98 -19.66 -9.46
N TYR A 90 4.75 -18.93 -8.37
CA TYR A 90 3.79 -17.82 -8.37
C TYR A 90 4.29 -16.63 -9.16
N SER A 91 5.59 -16.34 -9.07
CA SER A 91 6.22 -15.30 -9.89
C SER A 91 6.05 -15.57 -11.36
N ALA A 92 6.31 -16.81 -11.79
CA ALA A 92 6.14 -17.21 -13.18
C ALA A 92 4.66 -17.24 -13.62
N GLY A 93 3.76 -17.72 -12.75
CA GLY A 93 2.33 -17.85 -13.05
C GLY A 93 1.60 -16.52 -13.19
N LEU A 94 2.03 -15.50 -12.45
CA LEU A 94 1.44 -14.16 -12.47
C LEU A 94 2.25 -13.16 -13.30
N ASP A 95 3.38 -13.60 -13.88
CA ASP A 95 4.33 -12.71 -14.57
C ASP A 95 4.69 -11.53 -13.65
N ALA A 96 5.13 -11.86 -12.43
CA ALA A 96 5.47 -10.87 -11.42
C ALA A 96 6.86 -10.28 -11.67
N ASP A 97 6.97 -8.96 -11.50
CA ASP A 97 8.24 -8.23 -11.61
C ASP A 97 9.05 -8.31 -10.31
N ILE A 98 8.35 -8.45 -9.18
CA ILE A 98 8.93 -8.43 -7.84
C ILE A 98 8.28 -9.54 -7.01
N ALA A 99 9.12 -10.31 -6.32
CA ALA A 99 8.70 -11.28 -5.32
C ALA A 99 9.28 -10.91 -3.95
N ILE A 100 8.45 -10.93 -2.92
CA ILE A 100 8.86 -10.65 -1.55
C ILE A 100 8.57 -11.88 -0.71
N TRP A 101 9.61 -12.52 -0.20
CA TRP A 101 9.49 -13.66 0.70
C TRP A 101 9.72 -13.19 2.13
N VAL A 102 8.65 -13.12 2.93
CA VAL A 102 8.69 -12.69 4.33
C VAL A 102 8.77 -13.91 5.23
N VAL A 103 9.81 -13.98 6.06
CA VAL A 103 10.12 -15.17 6.87
C VAL A 103 10.45 -14.82 8.32
N LYS A 104 10.35 -15.82 9.23
CA LYS A 104 10.84 -15.71 10.61
C LYS A 104 12.36 -15.63 10.65
N ASP A 105 13.04 -16.56 9.97
CA ASP A 105 14.50 -16.61 9.90
C ASP A 105 14.97 -17.25 8.61
N VAL A 106 16.23 -17.06 8.26
CA VAL A 106 16.81 -17.42 6.96
C VAL A 106 17.92 -18.43 7.13
N ASN A 107 17.82 -19.55 6.38
CA ASN A 107 18.91 -20.49 6.22
C ASN A 107 19.87 -19.99 5.12
N GLU A 108 21.16 -20.12 5.31
CA GLU A 108 22.18 -19.59 4.42
C GLU A 108 22.07 -20.16 3.00
N GLU A 109 21.68 -21.44 2.86
CA GLU A 109 21.50 -22.11 1.56
C GLU A 109 20.35 -21.47 0.75
N HIS A 110 19.28 -21.04 1.44
CA HIS A 110 18.16 -20.35 0.75
C HIS A 110 18.51 -18.92 0.39
N LYS A 111 19.28 -18.24 1.23
CA LYS A 111 19.81 -16.91 0.92
C LYS A 111 20.68 -16.97 -0.34
N GLN A 112 21.64 -17.90 -0.39
CA GLN A 112 22.49 -18.12 -1.57
C GLN A 112 21.68 -18.47 -2.82
N ALA A 113 20.61 -19.27 -2.69
CA ALA A 113 19.71 -19.60 -3.78
C ALA A 113 18.96 -18.36 -4.31
N VAL A 114 18.47 -17.48 -3.41
CA VAL A 114 17.81 -16.22 -3.79
C VAL A 114 18.80 -15.25 -4.44
N GLU A 115 20.02 -15.14 -3.91
CA GLU A 115 21.10 -14.34 -4.52
C GLU A 115 21.42 -14.84 -5.93
N TRP A 116 21.58 -16.16 -6.10
CA TRP A 116 21.82 -16.78 -7.41
C TRP A 116 20.67 -16.53 -8.40
N LEU A 117 19.41 -16.64 -7.95
CA LEU A 117 18.25 -16.34 -8.80
C LEU A 117 18.26 -14.87 -9.22
N ASN A 118 18.54 -13.93 -8.31
CA ASN A 118 18.63 -12.51 -8.62
C ASN A 118 19.76 -12.19 -9.60
N GLU A 119 20.85 -12.96 -9.59
CA GLU A 119 21.98 -12.79 -10.52
C GLU A 119 21.69 -13.37 -11.93
N ASN A 120 20.91 -14.45 -12.02
CA ASN A 120 20.78 -15.25 -13.24
C ASN A 120 19.40 -15.16 -13.91
N SER A 121 18.44 -14.42 -13.34
CA SER A 121 17.08 -14.31 -13.91
C SER A 121 16.92 -13.25 -15.02
N PHE A 122 17.99 -12.69 -15.58
CA PHE A 122 17.97 -11.72 -16.68
C PHE A 122 17.01 -10.54 -16.45
N GLU A 123 17.02 -9.96 -15.25
CA GLU A 123 16.18 -8.82 -14.85
C GLU A 123 14.65 -9.06 -14.92
N LYS A 124 14.22 -10.29 -15.16
CA LYS A 124 12.78 -10.60 -15.27
C LYS A 124 12.07 -10.62 -13.94
N ILE A 125 12.76 -10.94 -12.84
CA ILE A 125 12.20 -10.96 -11.51
C ILE A 125 13.22 -10.46 -10.48
N ASN A 126 12.72 -9.70 -9.52
CA ASN A 126 13.49 -9.18 -8.39
C ASN A 126 12.97 -9.82 -7.10
N ILE A 127 13.79 -10.65 -6.45
CA ILE A 127 13.39 -11.39 -5.26
C ILE A 127 13.99 -10.72 -4.00
N PHE A 128 13.12 -10.31 -3.09
CA PHE A 128 13.50 -9.86 -1.75
C PHE A 128 13.26 -10.98 -0.76
N LEU A 129 14.26 -11.22 0.09
CA LEU A 129 14.13 -12.08 1.27
C LEU A 129 14.15 -11.18 2.50
N VAL A 130 13.03 -11.16 3.23
CA VAL A 130 12.79 -10.23 4.33
C VAL A 130 12.48 -10.99 5.61
N LYS A 131 13.21 -10.70 6.67
CA LYS A 131 12.95 -11.23 8.02
C LYS A 131 11.92 -10.34 8.71
N VAL A 132 10.93 -10.95 9.37
CA VAL A 132 10.00 -10.28 10.27
C VAL A 132 10.33 -10.62 11.71
N GLU A 133 10.43 -9.61 12.55
CA GLU A 133 10.71 -9.73 13.97
C GLU A 133 9.68 -8.97 14.79
N LEU A 134 9.45 -9.43 16.02
CA LEU A 134 8.62 -8.73 17.00
C LEU A 134 9.46 -8.35 18.22
N TRP A 135 9.35 -7.11 18.63
CA TRP A 135 10.11 -6.55 19.75
C TRP A 135 9.22 -5.79 20.73
N LYS A 136 9.63 -5.75 22.00
CA LYS A 136 9.03 -4.91 23.04
C LYS A 136 10.11 -4.38 24.00
N ILE A 137 9.76 -3.38 24.80
CA ILE A 137 10.56 -2.88 25.91
C ILE A 137 9.69 -2.95 27.16
N GLY A 138 10.02 -3.88 28.07
CA GLY A 138 9.23 -4.10 29.29
C GLY A 138 7.76 -4.38 28.95
N ASN A 139 6.84 -3.56 29.45
CA ASN A 139 5.40 -3.70 29.24
C ASN A 139 4.86 -2.85 28.07
N SER A 140 5.71 -2.41 27.13
CA SER A 140 5.25 -1.68 25.95
C SER A 140 4.42 -2.55 25.02
N LEU A 141 3.72 -1.90 24.08
CA LEU A 141 3.13 -2.58 22.92
C LEU A 141 4.24 -3.28 22.11
N ILE A 142 3.88 -4.40 21.49
CA ILE A 142 4.77 -5.16 20.62
C ILE A 142 4.92 -4.42 19.29
N ALA A 143 6.16 -4.21 18.85
CA ALA A 143 6.50 -3.53 17.62
C ALA A 143 7.04 -4.53 16.59
N PRO A 144 6.44 -4.61 15.39
CA PRO A 144 6.98 -5.37 14.27
C PRO A 144 8.17 -4.63 13.65
N LYS A 145 9.15 -5.40 13.19
CA LYS A 145 10.31 -4.91 12.45
C LYS A 145 10.53 -5.81 11.24
N PHE A 146 10.70 -5.22 10.08
CA PHE A 146 11.16 -5.91 8.89
C PHE A 146 12.65 -5.63 8.69
N GLN A 147 13.37 -6.63 8.18
CA GLN A 147 14.79 -6.53 7.87
C GLN A 147 15.07 -7.24 6.55
N ILE A 148 15.59 -6.53 5.57
CA ILE A 148 16.04 -7.12 4.30
C ILE A 148 17.27 -7.98 4.58
N VAL A 149 17.21 -9.26 4.19
CA VAL A 149 18.33 -10.22 4.29
C VAL A 149 19.00 -10.39 2.92
N CYS A 150 18.18 -10.39 1.85
CA CYS A 150 18.67 -10.45 0.48
C CYS A 150 17.80 -9.52 -0.39
N GLU A 151 18.47 -8.78 -1.26
CA GLU A 151 17.84 -7.90 -2.25
C GLU A 151 18.48 -8.13 -3.63
N PRO A 152 17.80 -7.76 -4.75
CA PRO A 152 18.37 -7.89 -6.09
C PRO A 152 19.69 -7.12 -6.24
N ASN A 153 20.70 -7.72 -6.88
CA ASN A 153 22.08 -7.18 -6.94
C ASN A 153 22.22 -5.78 -7.54
N ASN A 154 21.31 -5.40 -8.41
CA ASN A 154 21.25 -4.04 -8.94
C ASN A 154 20.27 -3.14 -8.20
N TRP A 155 19.49 -3.69 -7.23
CA TRP A 155 18.49 -2.92 -6.53
C TRP A 155 19.11 -1.80 -5.69
N SER A 156 20.14 -2.11 -4.91
CA SER A 156 20.92 -1.09 -4.19
C SER A 156 21.60 -0.10 -5.13
N LYS A 157 21.99 -0.53 -6.34
CA LYS A 157 22.53 0.37 -7.37
C LYS A 157 21.40 1.11 -8.11
N LEU A 158 20.28 0.46 -8.39
CA LEU A 158 19.07 1.08 -8.94
C LEU A 158 18.39 1.99 -7.90
N LEU A 159 18.40 1.61 -6.63
CA LEU A 159 18.03 2.51 -5.55
C LEU A 159 19.11 3.55 -5.28
N LYS A 160 20.40 3.28 -5.36
CA LYS A 160 21.47 4.28 -5.24
C LYS A 160 21.63 5.13 -6.50
N GLN A 161 21.39 4.63 -7.68
CA GLN A 161 21.31 5.43 -8.92
C GLN A 161 19.93 6.08 -9.14
N LYS A 162 18.86 5.57 -8.49
CA LYS A 162 17.51 6.14 -8.44
C LYS A 162 17.10 6.62 -7.05
N SER A 163 17.75 6.23 -5.96
CA SER A 163 17.28 6.45 -4.59
C SER A 163 18.07 7.43 -3.77
N ASP A 164 19.21 7.87 -4.17
CA ASP A 164 19.66 9.14 -3.57
C ASP A 164 19.00 10.33 -4.25
N ASP A 165 18.63 10.22 -5.55
CA ASP A 165 17.96 11.33 -6.23
C ASP A 165 16.46 11.09 -6.54
N GLU A 166 16.02 10.02 -7.23
CA GLU A 166 14.64 9.93 -7.71
C GLU A 166 13.59 9.40 -6.70
N LEU A 167 13.92 8.49 -5.78
CA LEU A 167 12.95 8.06 -4.74
C LEU A 167 12.90 9.06 -3.58
N CYS A 168 14.03 9.65 -3.26
CA CYS A 168 14.10 10.81 -2.38
C CYS A 168 13.39 11.97 -3.04
N ASP A 169 13.63 12.22 -4.33
CA ASP A 169 13.00 13.30 -5.08
C ASP A 169 11.50 13.09 -5.24
N ARG A 170 11.02 11.89 -5.58
CA ARG A 170 9.57 11.58 -5.63
C ARG A 170 8.88 11.71 -4.26
N LYS A 171 9.50 11.20 -3.19
CA LYS A 171 8.97 11.37 -1.84
C LYS A 171 9.01 12.82 -1.38
N ILE A 172 10.06 13.54 -1.72
CA ILE A 172 10.17 14.97 -1.49
C ILE A 172 9.11 15.72 -2.30
N GLU A 173 8.91 15.34 -3.56
CA GLU A 173 7.90 15.93 -4.43
C GLU A 173 6.48 15.65 -3.91
N GLN A 174 6.17 14.40 -3.52
CA GLN A 174 4.90 14.04 -2.88
C GLN A 174 4.68 14.84 -1.59
N LEU A 175 5.71 14.93 -0.74
CA LEU A 175 5.62 15.70 0.49
C LEU A 175 5.40 17.19 0.21
N LYS A 176 6.14 17.78 -0.74
CA LYS A 176 5.97 19.17 -1.18
C LYS A 176 4.58 19.41 -1.74
N PHE A 177 4.09 18.50 -2.58
CA PHE A 177 2.75 18.59 -3.14
C PHE A 177 1.67 18.60 -2.04
N TRP A 178 1.72 17.65 -1.10
CA TRP A 178 0.75 17.60 -0.01
C TRP A 178 0.92 18.74 1.00
N GLN A 179 2.14 19.22 1.21
CA GLN A 179 2.36 20.42 2.02
C GLN A 179 1.72 21.65 1.35
N GLY A 180 1.93 21.83 0.03
CA GLY A 180 1.29 22.88 -0.75
C GLY A 180 -0.23 22.79 -0.72
N PHE A 181 -0.80 21.57 -0.85
CA PHE A 181 -2.24 21.35 -0.70
C PHE A 181 -2.76 21.75 0.68
N VAL A 182 -2.08 21.37 1.76
CA VAL A 182 -2.45 21.73 3.13
C VAL A 182 -2.37 23.24 3.34
N ASP A 183 -1.31 23.88 2.86
CA ASP A 183 -1.12 25.33 2.99
C ASP A 183 -2.19 26.10 2.17
N TYR A 184 -2.49 25.64 0.95
CA TYR A 184 -3.58 26.17 0.11
C TYR A 184 -4.95 26.07 0.78
N SER A 185 -5.20 24.95 1.50
CA SER A 185 -6.50 24.60 2.07
C SER A 185 -6.71 25.17 3.48
N ARG A 186 -5.65 25.59 4.18
CA ARG A 186 -5.67 25.93 5.63
C ARG A 186 -6.74 26.94 6.03
N ASP A 187 -6.90 28.02 5.26
CA ASP A 187 -7.86 29.07 5.55
C ASP A 187 -9.20 28.87 4.84
N LYS A 188 -9.25 27.97 3.88
CA LYS A 188 -10.41 27.70 3.01
C LYS A 188 -11.25 26.53 3.51
N GLU A 189 -10.61 25.58 4.21
CA GLU A 189 -11.24 24.35 4.65
C GLU A 189 -11.80 24.46 6.07
N LYS A 190 -13.07 24.09 6.23
CA LYS A 190 -13.78 24.10 7.53
C LYS A 190 -14.58 22.84 7.80
N ASN A 191 -14.71 21.95 6.80
CA ASN A 191 -15.58 20.78 6.90
C ASN A 191 -14.85 19.53 7.38
N PHE A 192 -13.52 19.46 7.24
CA PHE A 192 -12.70 18.35 7.70
C PHE A 192 -11.35 18.81 8.25
N THR A 193 -10.73 17.94 9.06
CA THR A 193 -9.43 18.25 9.66
C THR A 193 -8.30 17.92 8.70
N LEU A 194 -7.47 18.92 8.40
CA LEU A 194 -6.22 18.72 7.67
C LEU A 194 -5.18 18.06 8.58
N THR A 195 -4.65 16.91 8.13
CA THR A 195 -3.61 16.17 8.86
C THR A 195 -2.21 16.55 8.35
N LYS A 196 -1.18 16.16 9.10
CA LYS A 196 0.21 16.38 8.69
C LYS A 196 0.48 15.61 7.38
N PRO A 197 1.02 16.26 6.33
CA PRO A 197 1.41 15.61 5.11
C PRO A 197 2.50 14.56 5.32
N LEU A 198 2.42 13.48 4.56
CA LEU A 198 3.42 12.42 4.54
C LEU A 198 3.98 12.26 3.11
N PRO A 199 5.20 11.77 2.94
CA PRO A 199 5.82 11.52 1.62
C PRO A 199 5.25 10.24 0.99
N GLN A 200 4.00 10.32 0.51
CA GLN A 200 3.24 9.22 -0.06
C GLN A 200 2.31 9.75 -1.17
N ASN A 201 1.84 8.86 -2.06
CA ASN A 201 1.02 9.25 -3.19
C ASN A 201 -0.45 9.54 -2.84
N TRP A 202 -0.85 9.41 -1.58
CA TRP A 202 -2.22 9.71 -1.13
C TRP A 202 -2.25 10.61 0.10
N TYR A 203 -3.36 11.32 0.26
CA TYR A 203 -3.69 12.10 1.43
C TYR A 203 -5.07 11.68 1.93
N SER A 204 -5.16 11.14 3.14
CA SER A 204 -6.41 10.62 3.71
C SER A 204 -7.14 11.68 4.51
N ILE A 205 -8.45 11.79 4.28
CA ILE A 205 -9.36 12.65 5.01
C ILE A 205 -10.35 11.77 5.76
N SER A 206 -10.36 11.90 7.09
CA SER A 206 -11.35 11.24 7.94
C SER A 206 -12.69 11.94 7.84
N VAL A 207 -13.74 11.16 7.68
CA VAL A 207 -15.12 11.66 7.62
C VAL A 207 -16.01 11.09 8.74
N GLY A 208 -15.36 10.73 9.87
CA GLY A 208 -16.07 10.33 11.10
C GLY A 208 -16.40 8.84 11.20
N SER A 209 -15.91 7.99 10.30
CA SER A 209 -16.12 6.54 10.35
C SER A 209 -14.82 5.78 10.07
N SER A 210 -14.75 4.54 10.57
CA SER A 210 -13.71 3.57 10.17
C SER A 210 -14.08 2.76 8.94
N ASP A 211 -15.36 2.75 8.55
CA ASP A 211 -15.90 1.94 7.46
C ASP A 211 -15.73 2.61 6.10
N TYR A 212 -15.49 3.92 6.08
CA TYR A 212 -15.27 4.67 4.86
C TYR A 212 -14.40 5.91 5.12
N LYS A 213 -13.74 6.40 4.06
CA LYS A 213 -12.90 7.60 4.09
C LYS A 213 -12.77 8.21 2.70
N ILE A 214 -12.28 9.44 2.64
CA ILE A 214 -11.86 10.08 1.40
C ILE A 214 -10.34 9.95 1.29
N SER A 215 -9.88 9.54 0.11
CA SER A 215 -8.45 9.51 -0.24
C SER A 215 -8.21 10.35 -1.47
N LEU A 216 -7.40 11.39 -1.34
CA LEU A 216 -6.87 12.16 -2.45
C LEU A 216 -5.60 11.46 -2.93
N VAL A 217 -5.42 11.29 -4.24
CA VAL A 217 -4.28 10.56 -4.81
C VAL A 217 -3.57 11.45 -5.81
N TYR A 218 -2.24 11.57 -5.66
CA TYR A 218 -1.35 12.20 -6.64
C TYR A 218 -0.41 11.16 -7.23
N ASN A 219 -0.56 10.88 -8.50
CA ASN A 219 0.30 9.99 -9.24
C ASN A 219 1.27 10.79 -10.10
N ILE A 220 2.51 10.94 -9.62
CA ILE A 220 3.58 11.68 -10.27
C ILE A 220 3.88 11.13 -11.67
N SER A 221 3.86 9.79 -11.84
CA SER A 221 4.26 9.14 -13.10
C SER A 221 3.35 9.48 -14.29
N VAL A 222 2.08 9.78 -14.02
CA VAL A 222 1.09 10.19 -15.06
C VAL A 222 0.68 11.65 -14.89
N ASP A 223 1.27 12.33 -13.90
CA ASP A 223 0.97 13.74 -13.56
C ASP A 223 -0.54 13.99 -13.36
N GLY A 224 -1.19 13.07 -12.63
CA GLY A 224 -2.65 13.04 -12.50
C GLY A 224 -3.13 12.96 -11.07
N LEU A 225 -4.38 13.38 -10.83
CA LEU A 225 -5.04 13.35 -9.53
C LEU A 225 -6.27 12.46 -9.55
N LYS A 226 -6.63 11.95 -8.37
CA LYS A 226 -7.92 11.29 -8.13
C LYS A 226 -8.46 11.72 -6.77
N CYS A 227 -9.77 11.85 -6.69
CA CYS A 227 -10.52 11.88 -5.45
C CYS A 227 -11.26 10.54 -5.32
N GLN A 228 -11.08 9.83 -4.22
CA GLN A 228 -11.65 8.50 -4.01
C GLN A 228 -12.45 8.46 -2.72
N PHE A 229 -13.66 7.90 -2.79
CA PHE A 229 -14.41 7.49 -1.61
C PHE A 229 -14.17 5.99 -1.42
N GLU A 230 -13.43 5.63 -0.39
CA GLU A 230 -13.07 4.25 -0.07
C GLU A 230 -14.05 3.70 0.99
N VAL A 231 -14.68 2.56 0.70
CA VAL A 231 -15.66 1.91 1.59
C VAL A 231 -15.18 0.50 1.90
N SER A 232 -14.90 0.20 3.16
CA SER A 232 -14.50 -1.14 3.63
C SER A 232 -15.68 -2.03 4.01
N ASN A 233 -16.84 -1.44 4.26
CA ASN A 233 -18.06 -2.15 4.57
C ASN A 233 -18.90 -2.38 3.31
N LYS A 234 -19.02 -3.63 2.87
CA LYS A 234 -19.73 -4.02 1.65
C LYS A 234 -21.23 -3.67 1.66
N GLU A 235 -21.87 -3.68 2.82
CA GLU A 235 -23.30 -3.32 2.92
C GLU A 235 -23.48 -1.82 2.67
N LEU A 236 -22.58 -0.99 3.20
CA LEU A 236 -22.61 0.45 2.93
C LEU A 236 -22.32 0.77 1.47
N PHE A 237 -21.41 0.04 0.83
CA PHE A 237 -21.14 0.23 -0.61
C PHE A 237 -22.38 -0.12 -1.44
N ARG A 238 -23.02 -1.28 -1.19
CA ARG A 238 -24.27 -1.67 -1.87
C ARG A 238 -25.41 -0.68 -1.64
N LYS A 239 -25.48 -0.06 -0.45
CA LYS A 239 -26.42 1.01 -0.16
C LYS A 239 -26.18 2.23 -1.07
N LEU A 240 -24.93 2.66 -1.22
CA LEU A 240 -24.56 3.76 -2.14
C LEU A 240 -24.86 3.40 -3.59
N GLU A 241 -24.61 2.17 -4.01
CA GLU A 241 -24.90 1.69 -5.37
C GLU A 241 -26.38 1.82 -5.75
N GLN A 242 -27.30 1.64 -4.79
CA GLN A 242 -28.73 1.84 -5.03
C GLN A 242 -29.08 3.28 -5.41
N TYR A 243 -28.24 4.23 -5.04
CA TYR A 243 -28.39 5.67 -5.35
C TYR A 243 -27.38 6.16 -6.38
N SER A 244 -26.74 5.25 -7.12
CA SER A 244 -25.66 5.63 -8.06
C SER A 244 -26.10 6.67 -9.07
N ASN A 245 -27.31 6.55 -9.65
CA ASN A 245 -27.83 7.51 -10.62
C ASN A 245 -28.00 8.91 -10.03
N GLU A 246 -28.51 9.00 -8.78
CA GLU A 246 -28.67 10.28 -8.10
C GLU A 246 -27.32 10.89 -7.74
N ILE A 247 -26.38 10.05 -7.24
CA ILE A 247 -25.03 10.45 -6.90
C ILE A 247 -24.29 10.94 -8.16
N ASP A 248 -24.41 10.21 -9.28
CA ASP A 248 -23.78 10.59 -10.56
C ASP A 248 -24.38 11.88 -11.15
N THR A 249 -25.62 12.22 -10.78
CA THR A 249 -26.20 13.53 -11.13
C THR A 249 -25.59 14.68 -10.32
N GLU A 250 -25.23 14.39 -9.06
CA GLU A 250 -24.59 15.39 -8.19
C GLU A 250 -23.07 15.49 -8.44
N ILE A 251 -22.41 14.34 -8.76
CA ILE A 251 -20.98 14.27 -9.07
C ILE A 251 -20.82 13.53 -10.40
N ASN A 252 -20.60 14.27 -11.47
CA ASN A 252 -20.44 13.68 -12.80
C ASN A 252 -19.13 12.88 -12.94
N ASN A 253 -19.12 11.88 -13.84
CA ASN A 253 -17.95 11.11 -14.24
C ASN A 253 -17.32 10.27 -13.12
N LEU A 254 -18.15 9.64 -12.29
CA LEU A 254 -17.67 8.71 -11.27
C LEU A 254 -17.40 7.32 -11.87
N ASP A 255 -16.26 6.74 -11.48
CA ASP A 255 -15.94 5.34 -11.73
C ASP A 255 -16.28 4.54 -10.45
N TRP A 256 -17.21 3.59 -10.54
CA TRP A 256 -17.59 2.69 -9.46
C TRP A 256 -16.77 1.42 -9.53
N ASP A 257 -15.71 1.31 -8.72
CA ASP A 257 -14.78 0.17 -8.69
C ASP A 257 -15.18 -0.79 -7.57
N HIS A 258 -16.05 -1.74 -7.92
CA HIS A 258 -16.51 -2.81 -7.04
C HIS A 258 -15.95 -4.15 -7.49
N LEU A 259 -15.23 -4.83 -6.61
CA LEU A 259 -14.81 -6.21 -6.78
C LEU A 259 -15.13 -6.97 -5.49
N GLU A 260 -15.96 -8.02 -5.61
CA GLU A 260 -16.43 -8.81 -4.43
C GLU A 260 -15.27 -9.34 -3.57
N GLU A 261 -14.14 -9.63 -4.19
CA GLU A 261 -12.94 -10.19 -3.56
C GLU A 261 -12.05 -9.13 -2.87
N ARG A 262 -12.26 -7.84 -3.13
CA ARG A 262 -11.48 -6.76 -2.50
C ARG A 262 -12.05 -6.40 -1.13
N LYS A 263 -11.15 -6.05 -0.20
CA LYS A 263 -11.52 -5.55 1.14
C LYS A 263 -12.20 -4.18 1.11
N THR A 264 -11.92 -3.38 0.10
CA THR A 264 -12.34 -1.98 0.03
C THR A 264 -12.79 -1.69 -1.38
N ASP A 265 -14.04 -1.25 -1.52
CA ASP A 265 -14.59 -0.73 -2.76
C ASP A 265 -14.27 0.75 -2.87
N LYS A 266 -14.24 1.27 -4.11
CA LYS A 266 -13.88 2.65 -4.37
C LYS A 266 -14.86 3.29 -5.33
N ILE A 267 -15.20 4.54 -5.07
CA ILE A 267 -15.88 5.41 -6.02
C ILE A 267 -14.87 6.51 -6.35
N ILE A 268 -14.53 6.67 -7.62
CA ILE A 268 -13.36 7.40 -8.08
C ILE A 268 -13.78 8.53 -9.02
N LEU A 269 -13.26 9.72 -8.75
CA LEU A 269 -13.30 10.84 -9.68
C LEU A 269 -11.87 11.14 -10.13
N ASN A 270 -11.65 11.12 -11.43
CA ASN A 270 -10.37 11.46 -12.04
C ASN A 270 -10.30 12.96 -12.35
N TYR A 271 -9.09 13.53 -12.26
CA TYR A 271 -8.80 14.87 -12.72
C TYR A 271 -8.51 14.84 -14.22
N ASP A 272 -9.19 15.71 -14.99
CA ASP A 272 -9.13 15.68 -16.46
C ASP A 272 -7.92 16.43 -17.05
N ASP A 273 -7.10 17.07 -16.19
CA ASP A 273 -5.93 17.85 -16.61
C ASP A 273 -4.65 17.33 -15.91
N LYS A 274 -3.52 17.93 -16.21
CA LYS A 274 -2.22 17.64 -15.56
C LYS A 274 -1.95 18.62 -14.44
N VAL A 275 -1.37 18.10 -13.34
CA VAL A 275 -0.98 18.92 -12.18
C VAL A 275 0.05 19.97 -12.57
N SER A 276 0.99 19.62 -13.44
CA SER A 276 2.06 20.52 -13.90
C SER A 276 1.57 21.73 -14.70
N ASN A 277 0.35 21.67 -15.24
CA ASN A 277 -0.21 22.80 -15.99
C ASN A 277 -0.60 23.96 -15.07
N ASP A 278 -1.26 23.67 -13.95
CA ASP A 278 -1.67 24.67 -12.95
C ASP A 278 -1.88 24.00 -11.59
N ILE A 279 -0.92 24.15 -10.68
CA ILE A 279 -0.94 23.54 -9.37
C ILE A 279 -2.03 24.11 -8.45
N ASP A 280 -2.35 25.40 -8.58
CA ASP A 280 -3.39 26.02 -7.77
C ASP A 280 -4.79 25.53 -8.19
N SER A 281 -5.02 25.35 -9.47
CA SER A 281 -6.23 24.70 -10.01
C SER A 281 -6.32 23.23 -9.56
N ALA A 282 -5.21 22.50 -9.53
CA ALA A 282 -5.13 21.14 -9.01
C ALA A 282 -5.51 21.07 -7.53
N TYR A 283 -4.98 21.96 -6.69
CA TYR A 283 -5.34 22.06 -5.27
C TYR A 283 -6.81 22.46 -5.06
N ALA A 284 -7.30 23.42 -5.85
CA ALA A 284 -8.70 23.81 -5.80
C ALA A 284 -9.61 22.64 -6.15
N TRP A 285 -9.26 21.87 -7.19
CA TRP A 285 -10.01 20.69 -7.59
C TRP A 285 -10.05 19.64 -6.48
N LEU A 286 -8.91 19.31 -5.85
CA LEU A 286 -8.84 18.37 -4.73
C LEU A 286 -9.71 18.81 -3.56
N LEU A 287 -9.60 20.07 -3.15
CA LEU A 287 -10.35 20.62 -2.02
C LEU A 287 -11.86 20.61 -2.27
N ASN A 288 -12.28 21.08 -3.45
CA ASN A 288 -13.69 21.14 -3.83
C ASN A 288 -14.31 19.75 -3.92
N ASN A 289 -13.60 18.79 -4.52
CA ASN A 289 -14.12 17.42 -4.65
C ASN A 289 -14.08 16.65 -3.34
N ALA A 290 -13.10 16.88 -2.46
CA ALA A 290 -13.11 16.32 -1.12
C ALA A 290 -14.34 16.76 -0.30
N ASN A 291 -14.67 18.04 -0.34
CA ASN A 291 -15.88 18.58 0.30
C ASN A 291 -17.15 17.99 -0.33
N LYS A 292 -17.23 18.01 -1.66
CA LYS A 292 -18.37 17.47 -2.40
C LYS A 292 -18.59 15.97 -2.12
N PHE A 293 -17.51 15.19 -2.08
CA PHE A 293 -17.56 13.78 -1.74
C PHE A 293 -18.10 13.57 -0.32
N LYS A 294 -17.59 14.35 0.65
CA LYS A 294 -18.08 14.29 2.02
C LYS A 294 -19.58 14.56 2.08
N ASP A 295 -20.03 15.69 1.51
CA ASP A 295 -21.43 16.13 1.60
C ASP A 295 -22.36 15.14 0.90
N VAL A 296 -22.03 14.71 -0.32
CA VAL A 296 -22.88 13.83 -1.11
C VAL A 296 -22.91 12.42 -0.52
N PHE A 297 -21.75 11.79 -0.29
CA PHE A 297 -21.76 10.39 0.17
C PHE A 297 -22.35 10.24 1.57
N LEU A 298 -22.07 11.15 2.51
CA LEU A 298 -22.68 11.10 3.84
C LEU A 298 -24.20 11.28 3.78
N LYS A 299 -24.71 12.20 2.93
CA LYS A 299 -26.14 12.36 2.70
C LYS A 299 -26.85 11.06 2.29
N TYR A 300 -26.19 10.25 1.44
CA TYR A 300 -26.77 8.97 0.98
C TYR A 300 -26.51 7.81 1.94
N LEU A 301 -25.48 7.88 2.76
CA LEU A 301 -25.25 6.92 3.84
C LEU A 301 -26.22 7.11 5.02
N ASP A 302 -26.71 8.33 5.24
CA ASP A 302 -27.69 8.65 6.30
C ASP A 302 -29.14 8.40 5.90
N LYS A 303 -29.45 8.15 4.61
CA LYS A 303 -30.79 7.75 4.11
C LYS A 303 -31.09 6.30 4.43
#